data_389c56a947a822186e88f964a2c53f7c
#
_entry.id   389c56a947a822186e88f964a2c53f7c
#
_cell.length_a   1.000
_cell.length_b   1.000
_cell.length_c   1.000
_cell.angle_alpha   90.00
_cell.angle_beta   90.00
_cell.angle_gamma   90.00
#
_symmetry.space_group_name_H-M   'P 1'
#
loop_
_entity.id
_entity.type
_entity.pdbx_description
1 polymer ?
#
loop_
_entity_poly.entity_id
_entity_poly.type
_entity_poly.pdbx_seq_one_letter_code
_entity_poly.pdbx_strand_id
1 'polypeptide(L)'
;MAKKQSSGKKRRNNSRRRRSGMITIGAAVFLVVVVILLFYRSCGSSHSSAVGVVQALVKAGVNGDIRKMKDCYGVKGDAPGELQRELDATVKFYKAHNTEGVRIRKSGKLFEDTDLSCTGVYIVYRLRLPDGQYYPCIGTYLVKKREGRYYVLTAAQTEEEMSSAAAEAYAKFMETDLYKDYAKEYDTFIRKNPGYEDKIAGKLN
;
A
#
# COMPACT_ATOMS: atom_id res chain seq x y z
N MET A 1 32.05 -32.97 -82.10
CA MET A 1 32.79 -32.57 -80.86
C MET A 1 31.80 -31.80 -80.02
N ALA A 2 31.23 -32.35 -78.95
CA ALA A 2 30.26 -31.72 -78.10
C ALA A 2 30.80 -31.61 -76.69
N LYS A 3 30.90 -30.42 -76.21
CA LYS A 3 31.41 -30.06 -74.88
C LYS A 3 30.26 -30.04 -73.88
N LYS A 4 30.33 -30.94 -72.89
CA LYS A 4 29.40 -31.08 -71.75
C LYS A 4 29.61 -29.97 -70.70
N GLN A 5 28.64 -29.12 -70.49
CA GLN A 5 28.68 -28.16 -69.37
C GLN A 5 28.03 -28.81 -68.11
N SER A 6 28.80 -28.80 -67.02
CA SER A 6 28.39 -29.24 -65.71
C SER A 6 27.71 -28.12 -64.97
N SER A 7 26.45 -28.31 -64.55
CA SER A 7 25.68 -27.38 -63.73
C SER A 7 25.90 -27.66 -62.25
N GLY A 8 26.66 -26.78 -61.58
CA GLY A 8 26.88 -26.83 -60.13
C GLY A 8 25.69 -26.26 -59.36
N LYS A 9 24.98 -27.14 -58.65
CA LYS A 9 23.83 -26.81 -57.81
C LYS A 9 24.30 -26.20 -56.46
N LYS A 10 24.16 -24.89 -56.31
CA LYS A 10 24.47 -24.14 -55.08
C LYS A 10 23.48 -24.50 -53.97
N ARG A 11 23.86 -25.32 -53.00
CA ARG A 11 23.12 -25.54 -51.76
C ARG A 11 23.21 -24.29 -50.89
N ARG A 12 22.12 -23.53 -50.83
CA ARG A 12 21.96 -22.37 -49.95
C ARG A 12 21.68 -22.84 -48.50
N ASN A 13 22.56 -22.41 -47.60
CA ASN A 13 22.55 -22.64 -46.16
C ASN A 13 21.25 -22.12 -45.50
N ASN A 14 20.35 -23.03 -45.08
CA ASN A 14 19.13 -22.70 -44.31
C ASN A 14 19.33 -22.73 -42.79
N SER A 15 20.60 -22.75 -42.31
CA SER A 15 20.90 -22.88 -40.86
C SER A 15 20.88 -21.58 -40.08
N ARG A 16 20.90 -20.42 -40.77
CA ARG A 16 20.92 -19.12 -40.07
C ARG A 16 19.56 -18.62 -39.56
N ARG A 17 18.46 -19.07 -40.15
CA ARG A 17 17.09 -18.62 -39.77
C ARG A 17 16.53 -19.28 -38.50
N ARG A 18 16.99 -20.47 -38.12
CA ARG A 18 16.55 -21.17 -36.89
C ARG A 18 17.19 -20.64 -35.61
N ARG A 19 18.40 -20.10 -35.69
CA ARG A 19 19.09 -19.54 -34.48
C ARG A 19 18.53 -18.19 -34.06
N SER A 20 18.04 -17.38 -34.97
CA SER A 20 17.44 -16.08 -34.66
C SER A 20 16.11 -16.21 -33.92
N GLY A 21 15.26 -17.20 -34.24
CA GLY A 21 13.99 -17.44 -33.58
C GLY A 21 14.11 -17.95 -32.13
N MET A 22 15.12 -18.78 -31.84
CA MET A 22 15.36 -19.28 -30.47
C MET A 22 15.89 -18.19 -29.52
N ILE A 23 16.70 -17.26 -30.01
CA ILE A 23 17.23 -16.14 -29.22
C ILE A 23 16.12 -15.16 -28.86
N THR A 24 15.18 -14.88 -29.77
CA THR A 24 14.04 -13.99 -29.51
C THR A 24 13.03 -14.59 -28.53
N ILE A 25 12.78 -15.91 -28.59
CA ILE A 25 11.89 -16.59 -27.63
C ILE A 25 12.52 -16.61 -26.24
N GLY A 26 13.82 -16.93 -26.14
CA GLY A 26 14.55 -16.90 -24.85
C GLY A 26 14.57 -15.52 -24.20
N ALA A 27 14.78 -14.45 -24.99
CA ALA A 27 14.75 -13.08 -24.51
C ALA A 27 13.34 -12.66 -24.03
N ALA A 28 12.28 -13.05 -24.73
CA ALA A 28 10.91 -12.76 -24.33
C ALA A 28 10.53 -13.49 -23.03
N VAL A 29 10.88 -14.77 -22.89
CA VAL A 29 10.64 -15.54 -21.65
C VAL A 29 11.45 -14.95 -20.48
N PHE A 30 12.71 -14.57 -20.69
CA PHE A 30 13.53 -13.93 -19.68
C PHE A 30 12.94 -12.59 -19.22
N LEU A 31 12.43 -11.77 -20.14
CA LEU A 31 11.80 -10.49 -19.86
C LEU A 31 10.50 -10.67 -19.07
N VAL A 32 9.67 -11.67 -19.41
CA VAL A 32 8.46 -12.02 -18.63
C VAL A 32 8.82 -12.49 -17.22
N VAL A 33 9.85 -13.33 -17.06
CA VAL A 33 10.32 -13.79 -15.74
C VAL A 33 10.86 -12.61 -14.91
N VAL A 34 11.62 -11.69 -15.51
CA VAL A 34 12.11 -10.48 -14.84
C VAL A 34 10.95 -9.56 -14.44
N VAL A 35 9.95 -9.38 -15.30
CA VAL A 35 8.74 -8.61 -14.96
C VAL A 35 7.97 -9.26 -13.82
N ILE A 36 7.78 -10.59 -13.87
CA ILE A 36 7.14 -11.33 -12.77
C ILE A 36 7.95 -11.19 -11.48
N LEU A 37 9.28 -11.32 -11.52
CA LEU A 37 10.16 -11.13 -10.34
C LEU A 37 10.14 -9.68 -9.84
N LEU A 38 10.02 -8.68 -10.71
CA LEU A 38 9.85 -7.29 -10.31
C LEU A 38 8.47 -7.04 -9.70
N PHE A 39 7.40 -7.69 -10.20
CA PHE A 39 6.09 -7.68 -9.57
C PHE A 39 6.10 -8.42 -8.22
N TYR A 40 6.79 -9.56 -8.09
CA TYR A 40 6.98 -10.24 -6.81
C TYR A 40 7.85 -9.43 -5.82
N ARG A 41 8.84 -8.66 -6.30
CA ARG A 41 9.62 -7.73 -5.47
C ARG A 41 8.90 -6.43 -5.16
N SER A 42 8.00 -5.98 -6.03
CA SER A 42 7.09 -4.84 -5.77
C SER A 42 5.96 -5.22 -4.80
N CYS A 43 5.66 -6.51 -4.64
CA CYS A 43 5.07 -7.09 -3.44
C CYS A 43 6.11 -7.19 -2.29
N GLY A 44 7.09 -6.28 -2.27
CA GLY A 44 8.05 -6.12 -1.19
C GLY A 44 7.29 -6.13 0.12
N SER A 45 7.64 -7.02 1.03
CA SER A 45 6.88 -7.33 2.22
C SER A 45 6.49 -6.01 2.89
N SER A 46 5.18 -5.72 2.93
CA SER A 46 4.64 -4.57 3.66
C SER A 46 5.19 -4.49 5.09
N HIS A 47 5.65 -5.61 5.59
CA HIS A 47 6.23 -5.81 6.91
C HIS A 47 7.74 -5.51 7.03
N SER A 48 8.40 -5.01 5.99
CA SER A 48 9.83 -4.67 6.02
C SER A 48 10.15 -3.41 6.83
N SER A 49 9.13 -2.55 7.06
CA SER A 49 9.26 -1.34 7.86
C SER A 49 7.94 -0.98 8.54
N ALA A 50 8.02 -0.24 9.67
CA ALA A 50 6.85 0.26 10.37
C ALA A 50 5.96 1.13 9.48
N VAL A 51 6.56 2.01 8.69
CA VAL A 51 5.84 2.86 7.73
C VAL A 51 5.21 2.03 6.61
N GLY A 52 5.91 1.01 6.12
CA GLY A 52 5.44 0.14 5.04
C GLY A 52 4.17 -0.64 5.40
N VAL A 53 4.08 -1.18 6.62
CA VAL A 53 2.89 -1.93 7.07
C VAL A 53 1.68 -1.02 7.23
N VAL A 54 1.86 0.23 7.72
CA VAL A 54 0.77 1.21 7.83
C VAL A 54 0.27 1.65 6.45
N GLN A 55 1.17 1.91 5.51
CA GLN A 55 0.77 2.21 4.13
C GLN A 55 -0.01 1.06 3.48
N ALA A 56 0.40 -0.19 3.75
CA ALA A 56 -0.29 -1.37 3.25
C ALA A 56 -1.69 -1.52 3.87
N LEU A 57 -1.82 -1.27 5.18
CA LEU A 57 -3.10 -1.30 5.88
C LEU A 57 -4.10 -0.30 5.28
N VAL A 58 -3.69 0.97 5.10
CA VAL A 58 -4.55 2.01 4.52
C VAL A 58 -4.98 1.64 3.09
N LYS A 59 -4.04 1.17 2.25
CA LYS A 59 -4.36 0.72 0.88
C LYS A 59 -5.31 -0.47 0.87
N ALA A 60 -5.09 -1.44 1.77
CA ALA A 60 -5.96 -2.60 1.90
C ALA A 60 -7.37 -2.21 2.34
N GLY A 61 -7.49 -1.29 3.31
CA GLY A 61 -8.78 -0.77 3.79
C GLY A 61 -9.58 -0.07 2.69
N VAL A 62 -8.94 0.82 1.92
CA VAL A 62 -9.57 1.50 0.77
C VAL A 62 -10.06 0.50 -0.28
N ASN A 63 -9.31 -0.58 -0.51
CA ASN A 63 -9.70 -1.64 -1.45
C ASN A 63 -10.68 -2.66 -0.87
N GLY A 64 -11.01 -2.58 0.42
CA GLY A 64 -11.86 -3.57 1.13
C GLY A 64 -11.21 -4.94 1.24
N ASP A 65 -9.87 -5.03 1.17
CA ASP A 65 -9.12 -6.29 1.28
C ASP A 65 -8.89 -6.66 2.75
N ILE A 66 -9.93 -7.23 3.38
CA ILE A 66 -9.93 -7.66 4.79
C ILE A 66 -8.78 -8.65 5.07
N ARG A 67 -8.47 -9.55 4.13
CA ARG A 67 -7.40 -10.52 4.32
C ARG A 67 -6.04 -9.83 4.47
N LYS A 68 -5.77 -8.85 3.61
CA LYS A 68 -4.55 -8.07 3.65
C LYS A 68 -4.49 -7.14 4.86
N MET A 69 -5.63 -6.59 5.28
CA MET A 69 -5.71 -5.84 6.53
C MET A 69 -5.36 -6.73 7.72
N LYS A 70 -5.94 -7.94 7.85
CA LYS A 70 -5.59 -8.92 8.89
C LYS A 70 -4.10 -9.26 8.90
N ASP A 71 -3.48 -9.45 7.72
CA ASP A 71 -2.04 -9.70 7.60
C ASP A 71 -1.23 -8.54 8.21
N CYS A 72 -1.64 -7.27 8.00
CA CYS A 72 -0.96 -6.10 8.61
C CYS A 72 -0.98 -6.13 10.15
N TYR A 73 -1.98 -6.75 10.78
CA TYR A 73 -2.04 -6.99 12.23
C TYR A 73 -1.35 -8.31 12.66
N GLY A 74 -0.86 -9.09 11.70
CA GLY A 74 -0.22 -10.40 11.95
C GLY A 74 -1.20 -11.52 12.26
N VAL A 75 -2.47 -11.37 11.88
CA VAL A 75 -3.52 -12.36 12.11
C VAL A 75 -3.69 -13.25 10.89
N LYS A 76 -3.52 -14.56 11.11
CA LYS A 76 -3.79 -15.62 10.12
C LYS A 76 -5.13 -16.28 10.46
N GLY A 77 -6.02 -16.44 9.49
CA GLY A 77 -7.34 -17.04 9.72
C GLY A 77 -8.37 -16.02 10.19
N ASP A 78 -9.22 -16.43 11.15
CA ASP A 78 -10.27 -15.57 11.68
C ASP A 78 -9.71 -14.51 12.63
N ALA A 79 -10.20 -13.28 12.51
CA ALA A 79 -9.82 -12.22 13.40
C ALA A 79 -10.56 -12.34 14.74
N PRO A 80 -9.93 -11.98 15.89
CA PRO A 80 -10.67 -11.75 17.13
C PRO A 80 -11.82 -10.78 16.91
N GLY A 81 -12.94 -10.96 17.64
CA GLY A 81 -14.17 -10.21 17.39
C GLY A 81 -14.02 -8.68 17.44
N GLU A 82 -13.13 -8.16 18.28
CA GLU A 82 -12.82 -6.72 18.32
C GLU A 82 -12.09 -6.26 17.06
N LEU A 83 -11.05 -6.97 16.65
CA LEU A 83 -10.34 -6.66 15.43
C LEU A 83 -11.24 -6.78 14.20
N GLN A 84 -12.12 -7.80 14.14
CA GLN A 84 -13.05 -7.93 13.03
C GLN A 84 -13.97 -6.71 12.94
N ARG A 85 -14.51 -6.22 14.07
CA ARG A 85 -15.33 -5.01 14.12
C ARG A 85 -14.56 -3.76 13.64
N GLU A 86 -13.29 -3.61 14.05
CA GLU A 86 -12.41 -2.52 13.61
C GLU A 86 -12.18 -2.56 12.09
N LEU A 87 -11.90 -3.75 11.54
CA LEU A 87 -11.70 -3.94 10.11
C LEU A 87 -12.97 -3.61 9.31
N ASP A 88 -14.13 -4.08 9.78
CA ASP A 88 -15.42 -3.84 9.13
C ASP A 88 -15.79 -2.34 9.19
N ALA A 89 -15.57 -1.69 10.34
CA ALA A 89 -15.77 -0.25 10.49
C ALA A 89 -14.87 0.56 9.55
N THR A 90 -13.60 0.15 9.43
CA THR A 90 -12.63 0.78 8.52
C THR A 90 -13.09 0.67 7.07
N VAL A 91 -13.53 -0.51 6.64
CA VAL A 91 -14.06 -0.71 5.28
C VAL A 91 -15.37 0.08 5.08
N LYS A 92 -16.26 0.09 6.09
CA LYS A 92 -17.50 0.88 6.05
C LYS A 92 -17.18 2.37 5.89
N PHE A 93 -16.18 2.90 6.60
CA PHE A 93 -15.72 4.27 6.46
C PHE A 93 -15.31 4.59 5.01
N TYR A 94 -14.43 3.82 4.40
CA TYR A 94 -14.01 4.06 3.02
C TYR A 94 -15.16 3.92 2.01
N LYS A 95 -16.06 2.97 2.22
CA LYS A 95 -17.28 2.81 1.41
C LYS A 95 -18.23 3.99 1.56
N ALA A 96 -18.37 4.56 2.76
CA ALA A 96 -19.22 5.73 3.00
C ALA A 96 -18.77 6.94 2.17
N HIS A 97 -17.45 7.13 2.04
CA HIS A 97 -16.86 8.14 1.16
C HIS A 97 -16.99 7.83 -0.34
N ASN A 98 -17.41 6.60 -0.70
CA ASN A 98 -17.46 6.12 -2.08
C ASN A 98 -16.13 6.32 -2.82
N THR A 99 -15.02 6.03 -2.12
CA THR A 99 -13.67 6.30 -2.63
C THR A 99 -13.31 5.40 -3.82
N GLU A 100 -12.70 6.00 -4.85
CA GLU A 100 -12.14 5.29 -6.01
C GLU A 100 -10.66 4.91 -5.83
N GLY A 101 -10.03 5.41 -4.77
CA GLY A 101 -8.63 5.10 -4.50
C GLY A 101 -8.00 6.01 -3.44
N VAL A 102 -6.74 5.76 -3.15
CA VAL A 102 -5.96 6.50 -2.15
C VAL A 102 -4.65 7.03 -2.72
N ARG A 103 -4.33 8.26 -2.35
CA ARG A 103 -3.02 8.88 -2.64
C ARG A 103 -2.32 9.22 -1.34
N ILE A 104 -1.28 8.45 -0.99
CA ILE A 104 -0.43 8.76 0.16
C ILE A 104 0.41 9.99 -0.17
N ARG A 105 0.35 11.00 0.70
CA ARG A 105 1.07 12.27 0.57
C ARG A 105 2.40 12.24 1.33
N LYS A 106 2.33 11.82 2.58
CA LYS A 106 3.47 11.69 3.46
C LYS A 106 3.21 10.62 4.52
N SER A 107 4.24 9.95 4.95
CA SER A 107 4.19 9.04 6.10
C SER A 107 5.58 8.96 6.72
N GLY A 108 5.63 8.72 8.01
CA GLY A 108 6.90 8.66 8.75
C GLY A 108 6.68 8.19 10.17
N LYS A 109 7.79 8.07 10.89
CA LYS A 109 7.74 7.80 12.33
C LYS A 109 7.38 9.07 13.09
N LEU A 110 6.51 8.95 14.07
CA LEU A 110 6.28 9.97 15.10
C LEU A 110 7.32 9.83 16.21
N PHE A 111 7.53 8.59 16.66
CA PHE A 111 8.53 8.22 17.64
C PHE A 111 8.95 6.76 17.44
N GLU A 112 10.05 6.40 18.07
CA GLU A 112 10.49 5.00 18.20
C GLU A 112 10.97 4.82 19.65
N ASP A 113 10.33 3.91 20.36
CA ASP A 113 10.64 3.56 21.73
C ASP A 113 11.18 2.14 21.79
N THR A 114 12.43 2.00 22.20
CA THR A 114 13.12 0.70 22.28
C THR A 114 12.68 -0.11 23.49
N ASP A 115 12.35 0.56 24.59
CA ASP A 115 11.96 -0.10 25.85
C ASP A 115 10.56 -0.69 25.73
N LEU A 116 9.64 0.03 25.10
CA LEU A 116 8.30 -0.44 24.75
C LEU A 116 8.30 -1.33 23.49
N SER A 117 9.44 -1.40 22.79
CA SER A 117 9.54 -2.07 21.48
C SER A 117 8.46 -1.61 20.50
N CYS A 118 8.11 -0.34 20.53
CA CYS A 118 6.99 0.26 19.80
C CYS A 118 7.45 1.42 18.91
N THR A 119 6.82 1.56 17.75
CA THR A 119 7.02 2.69 16.84
C THR A 119 5.68 3.35 16.55
N GLY A 120 5.54 4.63 16.86
CA GLY A 120 4.44 5.46 16.39
C GLY A 120 4.66 5.87 14.93
N VAL A 121 3.65 5.70 14.09
CA VAL A 121 3.69 6.04 12.66
C VAL A 121 2.54 6.95 12.32
N TYR A 122 2.82 8.04 11.60
CA TYR A 122 1.79 8.87 10.98
C TYR A 122 1.69 8.58 9.48
N ILE A 123 0.50 8.81 8.94
CA ILE A 123 0.22 8.77 7.51
C ILE A 123 -0.75 9.89 7.12
N VAL A 124 -0.34 10.74 6.18
CA VAL A 124 -1.19 11.76 5.56
C VAL A 124 -1.51 11.29 4.15
N TYR A 125 -2.79 11.20 3.84
CA TYR A 125 -3.25 10.67 2.56
C TYR A 125 -4.52 11.38 2.11
N ARG A 126 -4.93 11.15 0.88
CA ARG A 126 -6.17 11.69 0.30
C ARG A 126 -6.97 10.57 -0.32
N LEU A 127 -8.26 10.54 -0.07
CA LEU A 127 -9.20 9.66 -0.76
C LEU A 127 -9.63 10.35 -2.06
N ARG A 128 -9.52 9.64 -3.18
CA ARG A 128 -10.06 10.10 -4.44
C ARG A 128 -11.57 9.82 -4.45
N LEU A 129 -12.37 10.86 -4.65
CA LEU A 129 -13.82 10.79 -4.75
C LEU A 129 -14.26 10.66 -6.22
N PRO A 130 -15.49 10.17 -6.50
CA PRO A 130 -15.99 9.97 -7.86
C PRO A 130 -16.10 11.26 -8.70
N ASP A 131 -16.26 12.40 -8.04
CA ASP A 131 -16.29 13.72 -8.67
C ASP A 131 -14.89 14.29 -8.98
N GLY A 132 -13.85 13.49 -8.76
CA GLY A 132 -12.45 13.85 -8.97
C GLY A 132 -11.83 14.67 -7.84
N GLN A 133 -12.59 15.07 -6.83
CA GLN A 133 -12.07 15.75 -5.65
C GLN A 133 -11.26 14.79 -4.77
N TYR A 134 -10.52 15.37 -3.83
CA TYR A 134 -9.71 14.63 -2.87
C TYR A 134 -10.12 15.00 -1.44
N TYR A 135 -10.58 14.00 -0.68
CA TYR A 135 -10.87 14.16 0.75
C TYR A 135 -9.57 13.92 1.56
N PRO A 136 -9.07 14.93 2.30
CA PRO A 136 -7.84 14.80 3.09
C PRO A 136 -8.06 13.93 4.32
N CYS A 137 -7.11 13.03 4.56
CA CYS A 137 -7.11 12.13 5.71
C CYS A 137 -5.75 12.14 6.40
N ILE A 138 -5.79 11.89 7.70
CA ILE A 138 -4.62 11.63 8.53
C ILE A 138 -4.91 10.43 9.44
N GLY A 139 -3.89 9.64 9.72
CA GLY A 139 -3.99 8.54 10.68
C GLY A 139 -2.68 8.37 11.43
N THR A 140 -2.77 7.85 12.65
CA THR A 140 -1.63 7.46 13.47
C THR A 140 -1.82 6.02 13.93
N TYR A 141 -0.72 5.27 13.97
CA TYR A 141 -0.74 3.85 14.25
C TYR A 141 0.44 3.49 15.14
N LEU A 142 0.23 2.57 16.06
CA LEU A 142 1.29 1.92 16.81
C LEU A 142 1.70 0.64 16.12
N VAL A 143 3.00 0.42 15.99
CA VAL A 143 3.59 -0.70 15.26
C VAL A 143 4.65 -1.36 16.12
N LYS A 144 4.61 -2.68 16.21
CA LYS A 144 5.60 -3.50 16.90
C LYS A 144 6.35 -4.40 15.94
N LYS A 145 7.66 -4.56 16.19
CA LYS A 145 8.48 -5.51 15.44
C LYS A 145 8.46 -6.86 16.15
N ARG A 146 8.08 -7.93 15.43
CA ARG A 146 8.09 -9.32 15.90
C ARG A 146 8.77 -10.20 14.86
N GLU A 147 9.75 -10.98 15.24
CA GLU A 147 10.49 -11.90 14.35
C GLU A 147 10.99 -11.22 13.06
N GLY A 148 11.56 -10.02 13.20
CA GLY A 148 12.09 -9.25 12.08
C GLY A 148 11.05 -8.55 11.19
N ARG A 149 9.76 -8.70 11.47
CA ARG A 149 8.64 -8.13 10.70
C ARG A 149 7.85 -7.14 11.54
N TYR A 150 7.29 -6.12 10.89
CA TYR A 150 6.49 -5.08 11.54
C TYR A 150 5.00 -5.38 11.42
N TYR A 151 4.25 -5.17 12.51
CA TYR A 151 2.81 -5.37 12.59
C TYR A 151 2.15 -4.20 13.32
N VAL A 152 0.99 -3.79 12.84
CA VAL A 152 0.16 -2.79 13.53
C VAL A 152 -0.43 -3.41 14.79
N LEU A 153 -0.45 -2.66 15.88
CA LEU A 153 -1.07 -3.07 17.14
C LEU A 153 -2.58 -2.79 17.09
N THR A 154 -3.36 -3.72 17.64
CA THR A 154 -4.77 -3.48 17.95
C THR A 154 -4.91 -2.68 19.25
N ALA A 155 -6.08 -2.11 19.52
CA ALA A 155 -6.36 -1.45 20.79
C ALA A 155 -6.06 -2.36 22.00
N ALA A 156 -6.43 -3.65 21.92
CA ALA A 156 -6.19 -4.63 22.97
C ALA A 156 -4.69 -4.97 23.20
N GLN A 157 -3.83 -4.66 22.25
CA GLN A 157 -2.38 -4.86 22.33
C GLN A 157 -1.61 -3.59 22.72
N THR A 158 -2.33 -2.49 22.90
CA THR A 158 -1.74 -1.18 23.23
C THR A 158 -1.76 -0.99 24.75
N GLU A 159 -0.60 -0.91 25.34
CA GLU A 159 -0.39 -0.66 26.76
C GLU A 159 -0.53 0.84 27.07
N GLU A 160 -0.77 1.21 28.33
CA GLU A 160 -1.02 2.60 28.75
C GLU A 160 0.21 3.49 28.45
N GLU A 161 1.40 2.98 28.69
CA GLU A 161 2.65 3.67 28.41
C GLU A 161 2.83 3.96 26.92
N MET A 162 2.46 3.02 26.05
CA MET A 162 2.48 3.22 24.59
C MET A 162 1.47 4.29 24.17
N SER A 163 0.29 4.29 24.78
CA SER A 163 -0.75 5.28 24.52
C SER A 163 -0.30 6.69 24.92
N SER A 164 0.35 6.81 26.10
CA SER A 164 0.89 8.06 26.59
C SER A 164 2.00 8.61 25.69
N ALA A 165 2.96 7.76 25.29
CA ALA A 165 4.03 8.14 24.37
C ALA A 165 3.46 8.57 23.00
N ALA A 166 2.43 7.87 22.51
CA ALA A 166 1.75 8.21 21.27
C ALA A 166 1.04 9.57 21.35
N ALA A 167 0.36 9.86 22.48
CA ALA A 167 -0.35 11.13 22.70
C ALA A 167 0.63 12.31 22.74
N GLU A 168 1.75 12.17 23.45
CA GLU A 168 2.79 13.19 23.50
C GLU A 168 3.42 13.45 22.11
N ALA A 169 3.77 12.38 21.40
CA ALA A 169 4.33 12.49 20.06
C ALA A 169 3.34 13.11 19.07
N TYR A 170 2.05 12.80 19.20
CA TYR A 170 1.01 13.38 18.36
C TYR A 170 0.80 14.87 18.66
N ALA A 171 0.85 15.28 19.92
CA ALA A 171 0.80 16.70 20.30
C ALA A 171 1.93 17.49 19.61
N LYS A 172 3.16 16.99 19.65
CA LYS A 172 4.29 17.60 18.95
C LYS A 172 4.10 17.61 17.43
N PHE A 173 3.52 16.54 16.87
CA PHE A 173 3.24 16.45 15.46
C PHE A 173 2.22 17.50 14.99
N MET A 174 1.21 17.82 15.78
CA MET A 174 0.22 18.86 15.48
C MET A 174 0.84 20.27 15.33
N GLU A 175 2.01 20.51 15.89
CA GLU A 175 2.73 21.78 15.74
C GLU A 175 3.52 21.88 14.42
N THR A 176 3.69 20.77 13.71
CA THR A 176 4.47 20.74 12.45
C THR A 176 3.73 21.40 11.30
N ASP A 177 4.48 21.92 10.33
CA ASP A 177 3.92 22.47 9.09
C ASP A 177 3.13 21.42 8.30
N LEU A 178 3.56 20.15 8.37
CA LEU A 178 2.87 19.04 7.70
C LEU A 178 1.43 18.86 8.23
N TYR A 179 1.24 18.93 9.55
CA TYR A 179 -0.09 18.85 10.14
C TYR A 179 -0.93 20.08 9.81
N LYS A 180 -0.32 21.28 9.92
CA LYS A 180 -0.98 22.55 9.56
C LYS A 180 -1.43 22.57 8.11
N ASP A 181 -0.61 22.05 7.19
CA ASP A 181 -0.97 21.92 5.79
C ASP A 181 -2.16 20.96 5.59
N TYR A 182 -2.14 19.80 6.28
CA TYR A 182 -3.28 18.88 6.27
C TYR A 182 -4.54 19.56 6.80
N ALA A 183 -4.47 20.22 7.95
CA ALA A 183 -5.62 20.89 8.57
C ALA A 183 -6.20 21.96 7.64
N LYS A 184 -5.36 22.77 6.98
CA LYS A 184 -5.78 23.75 5.98
C LYS A 184 -6.46 23.11 4.75
N GLU A 185 -5.94 21.97 4.28
CA GLU A 185 -6.55 21.25 3.16
C GLU A 185 -7.94 20.71 3.56
N TYR A 186 -8.05 20.11 4.75
CA TYR A 186 -9.29 19.60 5.29
C TYR A 186 -10.34 20.71 5.43
N ASP A 187 -9.97 21.81 6.06
CA ASP A 187 -10.83 22.98 6.24
C ASP A 187 -11.30 23.57 4.89
N THR A 188 -10.39 23.58 3.91
CA THR A 188 -10.71 24.02 2.56
C THR A 188 -11.71 23.08 1.88
N PHE A 189 -11.54 21.76 2.06
CA PHE A 189 -12.47 20.77 1.52
C PHE A 189 -13.86 20.92 2.13
N ILE A 190 -13.97 21.03 3.47
CA ILE A 190 -15.26 21.16 4.17
C ILE A 190 -15.99 22.44 3.76
N ARG A 191 -15.28 23.57 3.66
CA ARG A 191 -15.91 24.83 3.18
C ARG A 191 -16.44 24.74 1.76
N LYS A 192 -15.78 23.97 0.89
CA LYS A 192 -16.23 23.74 -0.49
C LYS A 192 -17.38 22.73 -0.60
N ASN A 193 -17.54 21.88 0.41
CA ASN A 193 -18.51 20.79 0.42
C ASN A 193 -19.35 20.83 1.71
N PRO A 194 -20.18 21.85 1.92
CA PRO A 194 -20.99 21.98 3.13
C PRO A 194 -21.92 20.77 3.28
N GLY A 195 -22.03 20.21 4.51
CA GLY A 195 -22.85 19.04 4.81
C GLY A 195 -22.23 17.69 4.38
N TYR A 196 -20.99 17.69 3.87
CA TYR A 196 -20.31 16.45 3.47
C TYR A 196 -20.14 15.50 4.66
N GLU A 197 -19.66 16.00 5.80
CA GLU A 197 -19.46 15.19 7.02
C GLU A 197 -20.78 14.60 7.54
N ASP A 198 -21.87 15.36 7.56
CA ASP A 198 -23.18 14.88 7.97
C ASP A 198 -23.67 13.76 7.06
N LYS A 199 -23.45 13.89 5.75
CA LYS A 199 -23.76 12.85 4.77
C LYS A 199 -22.95 11.57 5.01
N ILE A 200 -21.67 11.69 5.35
CA ILE A 200 -20.82 10.53 5.67
C ILE A 200 -21.27 9.90 6.99
N ALA A 201 -21.47 10.71 8.03
CA ALA A 201 -21.96 10.24 9.32
C ALA A 201 -23.28 9.46 9.19
N GLY A 202 -24.23 9.96 8.38
CA GLY A 202 -25.48 9.27 8.11
C GLY A 202 -25.36 7.91 7.42
N LYS A 203 -24.23 7.65 6.72
CA LYS A 203 -23.95 6.33 6.13
C LYS A 203 -23.22 5.39 7.10
N LEU A 204 -22.65 5.92 8.18
CA LEU A 204 -21.91 5.15 9.16
C LEU A 204 -22.81 4.65 10.31
N ASN A 205 -23.92 5.29 10.53
CA ASN A 205 -25.00 4.83 11.41
C ASN A 205 -25.86 3.78 10.68
#